data_e4065bcd148c5cd5ac399f57e9d96729
#
_entry.id   e4065bcd148c5cd5ac399f57e9d96729
#
_cell.length_a   1.000
_cell.length_b   1.000
_cell.length_c   1.000
_cell.angle_alpha   90.00
_cell.angle_beta   90.00
_cell.angle_gamma   90.00
#
_symmetry.space_group_name_H-M   'P 1'
#
loop_
_entity.id
_entity.type
_entity.pdbx_description
1 polymer ?
#
loop_
_entity_poly.entity_id
_entity_poly.type
_entity_poly.pdbx_seq_one_letter_code
_entity_poly.pdbx_strand_id
1 'polypeptide(L)'
;MSSLNINNEYGSLTKVILGVANSFGGTPQIEECYDPKSKENVINGTFPIEKDLIEELSGFLHVLEKYNVNVIRPEIIENYNQIFSRDIAFVIENKIIVSGIIDERKKEIEGIKNFFSEIKSENIIKLEDG
;
A
#
# COMPACT_ATOMS: atom_id res chain seq x y z
N MET A 1 0.16 -15.85 -15.04
CA MET A 1 0.24 -14.38 -15.09
C MET A 1 -1.03 -13.77 -14.49
N SER A 2 -0.88 -12.75 -13.68
CA SER A 2 -2.03 -12.00 -13.17
C SER A 2 -2.66 -11.18 -14.30
N SER A 3 -3.98 -11.27 -14.45
CA SER A 3 -4.73 -10.40 -15.36
C SER A 3 -5.28 -9.20 -14.59
N LEU A 4 -5.13 -8.01 -15.16
CA LEU A 4 -5.71 -6.77 -14.65
C LEU A 4 -6.99 -6.48 -15.43
N ASN A 5 -8.05 -6.11 -14.72
CA ASN A 5 -9.33 -5.77 -15.34
C ASN A 5 -10.20 -4.93 -14.42
N ILE A 6 -9.95 -3.64 -14.38
CA ILE A 6 -10.74 -2.67 -13.59
C ILE A 6 -11.40 -1.66 -14.51
N ASN A 7 -12.70 -1.84 -14.76
CA ASN A 7 -13.46 -1.00 -15.69
C ASN A 7 -14.41 -0.02 -15.00
N ASN A 8 -14.60 -0.15 -13.67
CA ASN A 8 -15.50 0.69 -12.89
C ASN A 8 -15.18 0.54 -11.39
N GLU A 9 -15.77 1.40 -10.56
CA GLU A 9 -15.55 1.45 -9.11
C GLU A 9 -16.54 0.60 -8.29
N TYR A 10 -17.55 0.01 -8.93
CA TYR A 10 -18.64 -0.69 -8.25
C TYR A 10 -18.76 -2.18 -8.64
N GLY A 11 -17.89 -2.67 -9.50
CA GLY A 11 -17.79 -4.10 -9.81
C GLY A 11 -17.29 -4.92 -8.64
N SER A 12 -17.55 -6.23 -8.67
CA SER A 12 -17.07 -7.13 -7.64
C SER A 12 -15.54 -7.15 -7.56
N LEU A 13 -14.99 -6.84 -6.39
CA LEU A 13 -13.56 -6.94 -6.15
C LEU A 13 -13.13 -8.41 -6.11
N THR A 14 -12.14 -8.78 -6.91
CA THR A 14 -11.62 -10.15 -6.97
C THR A 14 -10.19 -10.28 -6.44
N LYS A 15 -9.40 -9.21 -6.56
CA LYS A 15 -8.00 -9.18 -6.11
C LYS A 15 -7.64 -7.77 -5.65
N VAL A 16 -6.86 -7.66 -4.58
CA VAL A 16 -6.41 -6.38 -4.01
C VAL A 16 -5.01 -6.51 -3.41
N ILE A 17 -4.26 -5.42 -3.45
CA ILE A 17 -3.03 -5.27 -2.66
C ILE A 17 -3.41 -4.57 -1.36
N LEU A 18 -3.24 -5.24 -0.24
CA LEU A 18 -3.46 -4.69 1.10
C LEU A 18 -2.11 -4.44 1.77
N GLY A 19 -1.86 -3.21 2.20
CA GLY A 19 -0.65 -2.82 2.89
C GLY A 19 -0.38 -3.61 4.18
N VAL A 20 0.82 -3.48 4.70
CA VAL A 20 1.26 -4.12 5.95
C VAL A 20 1.70 -3.08 6.96
N ALA A 21 1.42 -3.31 8.24
CA ALA A 21 1.83 -2.44 9.34
C ALA A 21 3.07 -2.98 10.08
N ASN A 22 3.42 -4.24 9.86
CA ASN A 22 4.58 -4.87 10.49
C ASN A 22 5.85 -4.09 10.17
N SER A 23 6.59 -3.76 11.22
CA SER A 23 7.85 -3.00 11.11
C SER A 23 7.70 -1.62 10.43
N PHE A 24 6.58 -0.93 10.68
CA PHE A 24 6.33 0.37 10.03
C PHE A 24 7.27 1.51 10.48
N GLY A 25 8.12 1.28 11.49
CA GLY A 25 9.11 2.23 11.98
C GLY A 25 8.74 2.91 13.30
N GLY A 26 7.54 2.69 13.81
CA GLY A 26 7.08 3.28 15.07
C GLY A 26 6.74 4.77 14.98
N THR A 27 6.65 5.43 16.12
CA THR A 27 6.37 6.88 16.20
C THR A 27 7.60 7.65 15.69
N PRO A 28 7.46 8.45 14.62
CA PRO A 28 8.57 9.24 14.09
C PRO A 28 8.89 10.44 15.00
N GLN A 29 10.07 11.03 14.82
CA GLN A 29 10.35 12.35 15.36
C GLN A 29 9.53 13.40 14.59
N ILE A 30 9.21 14.53 15.23
CA ILE A 30 8.40 15.58 14.61
C ILE A 30 9.02 16.09 13.31
N GLU A 31 10.33 16.19 13.28
CA GLU A 31 11.12 16.66 12.13
C GLU A 31 11.10 15.68 10.95
N GLU A 32 10.85 14.41 11.21
CA GLU A 32 10.76 13.35 10.20
C GLU A 32 9.37 13.25 9.56
N CYS A 33 8.37 13.91 10.14
CA CYS A 33 7.00 13.89 9.62
C CYS A 33 6.89 14.76 8.37
N TYR A 34 6.57 14.17 7.24
CA TYR A 34 6.38 14.87 5.98
C TYR A 34 4.91 15.30 5.73
N ASP A 35 3.97 14.87 6.55
CA ASP A 35 2.55 15.26 6.45
C ASP A 35 2.04 15.91 7.75
N PRO A 36 1.10 16.88 7.63
CA PRO A 36 0.59 17.61 8.80
C PRO A 36 -0.14 16.74 9.82
N LYS A 37 -0.82 15.69 9.37
CA LYS A 37 -1.60 14.82 10.27
C LYS A 37 -0.71 13.95 11.13
N SER A 38 0.38 13.43 10.59
CA SER A 38 1.39 12.71 11.36
C SER A 38 2.02 13.62 12.43
N LYS A 39 2.36 14.86 12.09
CA LYS A 39 2.87 15.85 13.05
C LYS A 39 1.89 16.09 14.20
N GLU A 40 0.62 16.30 13.87
CA GLU A 40 -0.45 16.51 14.87
C GLU A 40 -0.53 15.32 15.83
N ASN A 41 -0.56 14.10 15.31
CA ASN A 41 -0.65 12.91 16.13
C ASN A 41 0.58 12.69 17.02
N VAL A 42 1.78 13.00 16.54
CA VAL A 42 3.00 12.93 17.36
C VAL A 42 2.94 13.96 18.51
N ILE A 43 2.55 15.20 18.22
CA ILE A 43 2.42 16.27 19.22
C ILE A 43 1.39 15.90 20.29
N ASN A 44 0.25 15.34 19.88
CA ASN A 44 -0.86 15.00 20.77
C ASN A 44 -0.67 13.64 21.49
N GLY A 45 0.39 12.89 21.19
CA GLY A 45 0.61 11.55 21.75
C GLY A 45 -0.41 10.51 21.26
N THR A 46 -1.02 10.74 20.09
CA THR A 46 -2.05 9.87 19.50
C THR A 46 -1.55 9.13 18.25
N PHE A 47 -0.24 9.10 18.04
CA PHE A 47 0.34 8.35 16.93
C PHE A 47 0.10 6.84 17.13
N PRO A 48 -0.39 6.12 16.09
CA PRO A 48 -0.77 4.71 16.24
C PRO A 48 0.42 3.83 16.63
N ILE A 49 0.16 2.77 17.40
CA ILE A 49 1.14 1.74 17.72
C ILE A 49 1.02 0.56 16.76
N GLU A 50 2.14 -0.10 16.50
CA GLU A 50 2.24 -1.19 15.52
C GLU A 50 1.24 -2.32 15.77
N LYS A 51 1.09 -2.73 17.03
CA LYS A 51 0.16 -3.80 17.40
C LYS A 51 -1.26 -3.51 16.96
N ASP A 52 -1.76 -2.31 17.23
CA ASP A 52 -3.13 -1.93 16.91
C ASP A 52 -3.33 -1.86 15.40
N LEU A 53 -2.37 -1.32 14.67
CA LEU A 53 -2.40 -1.27 13.20
C LEU A 53 -2.39 -2.67 12.57
N ILE A 54 -1.61 -3.60 13.11
CA ILE A 54 -1.59 -5.00 12.66
C ILE A 54 -2.95 -5.65 12.91
N GLU A 55 -3.56 -5.44 14.07
CA GLU A 55 -4.88 -5.98 14.42
C GLU A 55 -5.97 -5.42 13.49
N GLU A 56 -5.97 -4.12 13.23
CA GLU A 56 -6.93 -3.49 12.31
C GLU A 56 -6.79 -4.02 10.88
N LEU A 57 -5.58 -4.09 10.35
CA LEU A 57 -5.33 -4.65 9.00
C LEU A 57 -5.65 -6.14 8.93
N SER A 58 -5.40 -6.91 9.99
CA SER A 58 -5.78 -8.32 10.05
C SER A 58 -7.30 -8.49 10.04
N GLY A 59 -8.03 -7.63 10.72
CA GLY A 59 -9.49 -7.60 10.67
C GLY A 59 -9.99 -7.30 9.27
N PHE A 60 -9.41 -6.34 8.58
CA PHE A 60 -9.76 -6.00 7.20
C PHE A 60 -9.41 -7.14 6.23
N LEU A 61 -8.24 -7.74 6.36
CA LEU A 61 -7.84 -8.93 5.59
C LEU A 61 -8.89 -10.04 5.72
N HIS A 62 -9.31 -10.35 6.95
CA HIS A 62 -10.31 -11.38 7.21
C HIS A 62 -11.65 -11.11 6.52
N VAL A 63 -12.09 -9.85 6.52
CA VAL A 63 -13.31 -9.46 5.78
C VAL A 63 -13.15 -9.68 4.28
N LEU A 64 -12.03 -9.25 3.70
CA LEU A 64 -11.76 -9.45 2.27
C LEU A 64 -11.76 -10.94 1.89
N GLU A 65 -11.09 -11.78 2.67
CA GLU A 65 -11.04 -13.22 2.45
C GLU A 65 -12.42 -13.87 2.59
N LYS A 66 -13.23 -13.43 3.53
CA LYS A 66 -14.62 -13.89 3.70
C LYS A 66 -15.47 -13.66 2.45
N TYR A 67 -15.20 -12.60 1.69
CA TYR A 67 -15.84 -12.31 0.43
C TYR A 67 -15.09 -12.87 -0.79
N ASN A 68 -14.19 -13.83 -0.59
CA ASN A 68 -13.41 -14.49 -1.62
C ASN A 68 -12.53 -13.53 -2.44
N VAL A 69 -12.07 -12.45 -1.85
CA VAL A 69 -11.10 -11.55 -2.47
C VAL A 69 -9.70 -12.13 -2.28
N ASN A 70 -8.96 -12.27 -3.37
CA ASN A 70 -7.55 -12.67 -3.31
C ASN A 70 -6.70 -11.47 -2.85
N VAL A 71 -6.10 -11.57 -1.68
CA VAL A 71 -5.33 -10.48 -1.08
C VAL A 71 -3.84 -10.71 -1.26
N ILE A 72 -3.18 -9.76 -1.92
CA ILE A 72 -1.73 -9.71 -2.05
C ILE A 72 -1.19 -8.81 -0.95
N ARG A 73 -0.17 -9.27 -0.22
CA ARG A 73 0.51 -8.49 0.80
C ARG A 73 1.93 -8.13 0.31
N PRO A 74 2.38 -6.89 0.51
CA PRO A 74 3.77 -6.51 0.25
C PRO A 74 4.75 -7.34 1.07
N GLU A 75 5.97 -7.53 0.55
CA GLU A 75 7.09 -7.98 1.36
C GLU A 75 7.43 -6.92 2.41
N ILE A 76 7.68 -7.34 3.64
CA ILE A 76 7.98 -6.42 4.75
C ILE A 76 9.37 -5.82 4.54
N ILE A 77 9.44 -4.49 4.52
CA ILE A 77 10.67 -3.71 4.55
C ILE A 77 10.84 -3.21 5.98
N GLU A 78 11.97 -3.54 6.59
CA GLU A 78 12.25 -3.21 7.98
C GLU A 78 12.25 -1.70 8.22
N ASN A 79 11.58 -1.28 9.29
CA ASN A 79 11.44 0.13 9.71
C ASN A 79 10.89 1.04 8.61
N TYR A 80 9.93 0.54 7.84
CA TYR A 80 9.36 1.26 6.71
C TYR A 80 7.83 1.17 6.69
N ASN A 81 7.17 2.32 6.52
CA ASN A 81 5.71 2.38 6.47
C ASN A 81 5.17 1.90 5.11
N GLN A 82 4.45 0.81 5.11
CA GLN A 82 3.85 0.19 3.91
C GLN A 82 2.32 0.01 4.05
N ILE A 83 1.68 0.84 4.86
CA ILE A 83 0.24 0.69 5.17
C ILE A 83 -0.63 1.11 3.99
N PHE A 84 -0.26 2.19 3.28
CA PHE A 84 -1.10 2.84 2.27
C PHE A 84 -0.74 2.42 0.85
N SER A 85 -0.89 1.14 0.54
CA SER A 85 -0.55 0.58 -0.78
C SER A 85 -1.34 1.22 -1.94
N ARG A 86 -2.51 1.79 -1.69
CA ARG A 86 -3.32 2.49 -2.70
C ARG A 86 -2.61 3.70 -3.33
N ASP A 87 -1.63 4.28 -2.61
CA ASP A 87 -0.96 5.50 -3.04
C ASP A 87 0.20 5.21 -4.01
N ILE A 88 0.69 3.98 -4.05
CA ILE A 88 1.87 3.60 -4.86
C ILE A 88 1.52 3.12 -6.25
N ALA A 89 0.33 2.56 -6.46
CA ALA A 89 -0.13 2.12 -7.76
C ALA A 89 -1.66 1.98 -7.78
N PHE A 90 -2.24 2.09 -8.97
CA PHE A 90 -3.67 1.83 -9.19
C PHE A 90 -3.89 1.20 -10.57
N VAL A 91 -5.04 0.56 -10.76
CA VAL A 91 -5.36 -0.17 -11.99
C VAL A 91 -6.48 0.53 -12.73
N ILE A 92 -6.28 0.70 -14.03
CA ILE A 92 -7.32 1.12 -14.98
C ILE A 92 -7.31 0.12 -16.14
N GLU A 93 -8.46 -0.50 -16.36
CA GLU A 93 -8.60 -1.56 -17.38
C GLU A 93 -7.56 -2.67 -17.17
N ASN A 94 -6.70 -2.89 -18.13
CA ASN A 94 -5.62 -3.88 -18.09
C ASN A 94 -4.23 -3.26 -17.78
N LYS A 95 -4.19 -2.02 -17.34
CA LYS A 95 -2.96 -1.31 -17.00
C LYS A 95 -2.83 -1.09 -15.51
N ILE A 96 -1.64 -1.28 -14.97
CA ILE A 96 -1.27 -0.78 -13.65
C ILE A 96 -0.42 0.47 -13.80
N ILE A 97 -0.82 1.51 -13.12
CA ILE A 97 -0.16 2.81 -13.16
C ILE A 97 0.58 2.99 -11.85
N VAL A 98 1.91 3.06 -11.94
CA VAL A 98 2.77 3.30 -10.79
C VAL A 98 2.87 4.80 -10.60
N SER A 99 2.47 5.28 -9.42
CA SER A 99 2.42 6.70 -9.10
C SER A 99 3.82 7.30 -9.03
N GLY A 100 3.95 8.57 -9.45
CA GLY A 100 5.08 9.40 -9.07
C GLY A 100 4.97 9.70 -7.57
N ILE A 101 5.82 9.11 -6.76
CA ILE A 101 5.74 9.17 -5.31
C ILE A 101 6.97 9.89 -4.73
N ILE A 102 6.81 10.53 -3.58
CA ILE A 102 7.91 11.21 -2.89
C ILE A 102 9.04 10.21 -2.52
N ASP A 103 10.26 10.72 -2.44
CA ASP A 103 11.44 9.88 -2.23
C ASP A 103 11.37 9.04 -0.95
N GLU A 104 10.78 9.58 0.10
CA GLU A 104 10.60 8.90 1.39
C GLU A 104 9.74 7.65 1.29
N ARG A 105 8.94 7.52 0.22
CA ARG A 105 8.01 6.40 0.01
C ARG A 105 8.37 5.46 -1.14
N LYS A 106 9.41 5.77 -1.90
CA LYS A 106 9.78 5.00 -3.11
C LYS A 106 10.04 3.52 -2.87
N LYS A 107 10.57 3.17 -1.70
CA LYS A 107 10.83 1.76 -1.35
C LYS A 107 9.55 0.92 -1.23
N GLU A 108 8.39 1.52 -1.00
CA GLU A 108 7.13 0.77 -0.94
C GLU A 108 6.86 -0.01 -2.22
N ILE A 109 7.28 0.52 -3.38
CA ILE A 109 7.13 -0.15 -4.69
C ILE A 109 7.95 -1.45 -4.73
N GLU A 110 9.11 -1.48 -4.09
CA GLU A 110 9.93 -2.69 -4.01
C GLU A 110 9.23 -3.82 -3.25
N GLY A 111 8.41 -3.48 -2.26
CA GLY A 111 7.63 -4.46 -1.49
C GLY A 111 6.59 -5.23 -2.32
N ILE A 112 6.19 -4.70 -3.48
CA ILE A 112 5.24 -5.35 -4.40
C ILE A 112 5.88 -5.78 -5.72
N LYS A 113 7.21 -5.82 -5.80
CA LYS A 113 7.95 -6.20 -7.03
C LYS A 113 7.57 -7.58 -7.57
N ASN A 114 7.28 -8.54 -6.69
CA ASN A 114 6.87 -9.88 -7.09
C ASN A 114 5.53 -9.85 -7.83
N PHE A 115 4.60 -9.00 -7.41
CA PHE A 115 3.36 -8.78 -8.13
C PHE A 115 3.60 -8.17 -9.51
N PHE A 116 4.46 -7.18 -9.64
CA PHE A 116 4.83 -6.60 -10.94
C PHE A 116 5.44 -7.63 -11.89
N SER A 117 6.22 -8.59 -11.38
CA SER A 117 6.82 -9.64 -12.20
C SER A 117 5.79 -10.57 -12.87
N GLU A 118 4.58 -10.63 -12.34
CA GLU A 118 3.47 -11.40 -12.90
C GLU A 118 2.68 -10.64 -13.99
N ILE A 119 2.97 -9.35 -14.18
CA ILE A 119 2.27 -8.47 -15.13
C ILE A 119 3.14 -8.27 -16.35
N LYS A 120 2.52 -8.31 -17.54
CA LYS A 120 3.24 -7.99 -18.79
C LYS A 120 3.78 -6.56 -18.72
N SER A 121 5.03 -6.36 -19.11
CA SER A 121 5.70 -5.05 -19.07
C SER A 121 4.94 -3.95 -19.82
N GLU A 122 4.29 -4.29 -20.95
CA GLU A 122 3.44 -3.37 -21.73
C GLU A 122 2.20 -2.86 -20.96
N ASN A 123 1.84 -3.53 -19.86
CA ASN A 123 0.71 -3.16 -18.99
C ASN A 123 1.14 -2.41 -17.73
N ILE A 124 2.42 -2.14 -17.57
CA ILE A 124 2.97 -1.35 -16.45
C ILE A 124 3.32 0.04 -16.97
N ILE A 125 2.66 1.06 -16.45
CA ILE A 125 2.93 2.47 -16.79
C ILE A 125 3.51 3.13 -15.55
N LYS A 126 4.69 3.72 -15.66
CA LYS A 126 5.30 4.49 -14.58
C LYS A 126 5.12 5.97 -14.88
N LEU A 127 4.55 6.70 -13.91
CA LEU A 127 4.50 8.15 -13.98
C LEU A 127 5.84 8.73 -13.54
N GLU A 128 6.22 9.84 -14.14
CA GLU A 128 7.41 10.58 -13.73
C GLU A 128 7.20 11.18 -12.35
N ASP A 129 8.29 11.30 -11.61
CA ASP A 129 8.30 11.98 -10.31
C ASP A 129 8.03 13.48 -10.54
N GLY A 130 7.14 14.03 -9.74
CA GLY A 130 6.77 15.44 -9.82
C GLY A 130 7.82 16.39 -9.24
#